data_079679d2006fe9dc36e8e7d63e6454f5
#
_entry.id   079679d2006fe9dc36e8e7d63e6454f5
#
_cell.length_a   1.000
_cell.length_b   1.000
_cell.length_c   1.000
_cell.angle_alpha   90.00
_cell.angle_beta   90.00
_cell.angle_gamma   90.00
#
_symmetry.space_group_name_H-M   'P 1'
#
loop_
_entity.id
_entity.type
_entity.pdbx_description
1 polymer ?
#
loop_
_entity_poly.entity_id
_entity_poly.type
_entity_poly.pdbx_seq_one_letter_code
_entity_poly.pdbx_strand_id
1 'polypeptide(L)'
;PTVSLFGAQFLTWRGIPLIPSDKVPVDGGKTKILLLRVGEKRQGVVGLFQPGLAGEQSPGLSVRFMGINRNAIASYLISLYCSLAVLVPDAIAVLEDVEIGKYHDYPDTYK
;
A
#
# COMPACT_ATOMS: atom_id res chain seq x y z
N PRO A 1 2.43 -8.32 20.18
CA PRO A 1 2.87 -6.94 20.05
C PRO A 1 2.25 -6.26 18.84
N THR A 2 2.01 -4.98 18.95
CA THR A 2 1.42 -4.18 17.89
C THR A 2 2.24 -2.91 17.70
N VAL A 3 2.09 -2.31 16.52
CA VAL A 3 2.71 -1.01 16.21
C VAL A 3 1.65 -0.15 15.53
N SER A 4 1.73 1.18 15.76
CA SER A 4 0.82 2.12 15.12
C SER A 4 1.50 2.73 13.91
N LEU A 5 0.87 2.59 12.74
CA LEU A 5 1.31 3.18 11.48
C LEU A 5 0.12 3.84 10.81
N PHE A 6 0.31 5.05 10.30
CA PHE A 6 -0.73 5.77 9.54
C PHE A 6 -2.06 5.86 10.30
N GLY A 7 -2.00 5.99 11.63
CA GLY A 7 -3.20 6.06 12.46
C GLY A 7 -3.90 4.73 12.72
N ALA A 8 -3.35 3.62 12.27
CA ALA A 8 -3.89 2.29 12.50
C ALA A 8 -2.88 1.42 13.22
N GLN A 9 -3.39 0.44 13.98
CA GLN A 9 -2.52 -0.52 14.67
C GLN A 9 -2.38 -1.79 13.84
N PHE A 10 -1.15 -2.26 13.72
CA PHE A 10 -0.83 -3.49 13.01
C PHE A 10 -0.11 -4.45 13.93
N LEU A 11 -0.35 -5.74 13.72
CA LEU A 11 0.42 -6.77 14.40
C LEU A 11 1.86 -6.72 13.92
N THR A 12 2.79 -7.15 14.77
CA THR A 12 4.20 -7.23 14.40
C THR A 12 4.70 -8.65 14.48
N TRP A 13 5.69 -8.94 13.64
CA TRP A 13 6.45 -10.19 13.69
C TRP A 13 7.91 -9.81 13.83
N ARG A 14 8.49 -10.14 14.99
CA ARG A 14 9.87 -9.78 15.31
C ARG A 14 10.15 -8.29 15.14
N GLY A 15 9.19 -7.47 15.54
CA GLY A 15 9.32 -6.02 15.42
C GLY A 15 9.02 -5.45 14.05
N ILE A 16 8.64 -6.28 13.08
CA ILE A 16 8.30 -5.85 11.72
C ILE A 16 6.79 -5.77 11.59
N PRO A 17 6.24 -4.61 11.19
CA PRO A 17 4.80 -4.50 11.00
C PRO A 17 4.28 -5.43 9.90
N LEU A 18 3.14 -6.07 10.17
CA LEU A 18 2.42 -6.90 9.21
C LEU A 18 1.23 -6.10 8.68
N ILE A 19 1.23 -5.81 7.40
CA ILE A 19 0.17 -5.01 6.78
C ILE A 19 -0.63 -5.92 5.84
N PRO A 20 -1.86 -6.28 6.22
CA PRO A 20 -2.69 -7.07 5.32
C PRO A 20 -3.18 -6.21 4.16
N SER A 21 -3.25 -6.79 2.98
CA SER A 21 -3.72 -6.08 1.79
C SER A 21 -4.49 -7.02 0.89
N ASP A 22 -5.64 -6.56 0.41
CA ASP A 22 -6.42 -7.28 -0.58
C ASP A 22 -5.93 -7.03 -2.00
N LYS A 23 -4.90 -6.19 -2.17
CA LYS A 23 -4.33 -5.86 -3.47
C LYS A 23 -3.27 -6.86 -3.92
N VAL A 24 -2.80 -7.70 -3.04
CA VAL A 24 -1.85 -8.74 -3.40
C VAL A 24 -2.60 -9.85 -4.13
N PRO A 25 -2.17 -10.24 -5.36
CA PRO A 25 -2.90 -11.23 -6.14
C PRO A 25 -3.00 -12.59 -5.44
N VAL A 26 -4.14 -13.25 -5.61
CA VAL A 26 -4.39 -14.59 -5.14
C VAL A 26 -4.64 -15.48 -6.36
N ASP A 27 -3.90 -16.57 -6.46
CA ASP A 27 -4.03 -17.49 -7.56
C ASP A 27 -4.04 -18.93 -7.04
N GLY A 28 -5.12 -19.65 -7.33
CA GLY A 28 -5.24 -21.04 -6.89
C GLY A 28 -5.22 -21.24 -5.38
N GLY A 29 -5.70 -20.27 -4.61
CA GLY A 29 -5.68 -20.33 -3.15
C GLY A 29 -4.34 -19.99 -2.54
N LYS A 30 -3.40 -19.47 -3.34
CA LYS A 30 -2.07 -19.10 -2.90
C LYS A 30 -1.80 -17.65 -3.19
N THR A 31 -0.98 -17.03 -2.36
CA THR A 31 -0.61 -15.63 -2.49
C THR A 31 0.88 -15.45 -2.23
N LYS A 32 1.29 -14.21 -2.07
CA LYS A 32 2.68 -13.86 -1.81
C LYS A 32 2.76 -12.97 -0.60
N ILE A 33 3.87 -13.07 0.11
CA ILE A 33 4.22 -12.15 1.17
C ILE A 33 5.44 -11.36 0.73
N LEU A 34 5.33 -10.04 0.80
CA LEU A 34 6.41 -9.14 0.41
C LEU A 34 7.06 -8.57 1.67
N LEU A 35 8.36 -8.67 1.75
CA LEU A 35 9.15 -8.03 2.79
C LEU A 35 9.92 -6.88 2.17
N LEU A 36 9.67 -5.67 2.66
CA LEU A 36 10.24 -4.46 2.08
C LEU A 36 11.06 -3.71 3.13
N ARG A 37 12.21 -3.24 2.71
CA ARG A 37 12.95 -2.22 3.45
C ARG A 37 12.65 -0.87 2.79
N VAL A 38 12.24 0.12 3.57
CA VAL A 38 11.81 1.41 3.03
C VAL A 38 12.77 2.51 3.46
N GLY A 39 12.77 3.59 2.69
CA GLY A 39 13.53 4.79 2.99
C GLY A 39 14.78 4.94 2.15
N GLU A 40 15.08 6.20 1.80
CA GLU A 40 16.23 6.52 0.96
C GLU A 40 17.56 6.23 1.67
N LYS A 41 17.65 6.58 2.94
CA LYS A 41 18.88 6.38 3.72
C LYS A 41 19.28 4.92 3.87
N ARG A 42 18.29 4.03 3.83
CA ARG A 42 18.51 2.60 3.92
C ARG A 42 18.63 1.93 2.56
N GLN A 43 18.63 2.74 1.49
CA GLN A 43 18.61 2.24 0.12
C GLN A 43 17.48 1.23 -0.10
N GLY A 44 16.32 1.56 0.43
CA GLY A 44 15.14 0.72 0.33
C GLY A 44 14.22 1.11 -0.80
N VAL A 45 12.95 0.80 -0.64
CA VAL A 45 11.89 1.22 -1.57
C VAL A 45 11.49 2.65 -1.24
N VAL A 46 11.43 3.50 -2.23
CA VAL A 46 11.06 4.91 -2.07
C VAL A 46 9.90 5.25 -2.99
N GLY A 47 9.09 6.21 -2.56
CA GLY A 47 8.02 6.76 -3.37
C GLY A 47 8.53 7.92 -4.20
N LEU A 48 8.07 7.99 -5.43
CA LEU A 48 8.40 9.07 -6.36
C LEU A 48 7.11 9.81 -6.71
N PHE A 49 7.14 11.14 -6.63
CA PHE A 49 6.00 11.97 -6.94
C PHE A 49 6.40 13.03 -7.94
N GLN A 50 5.51 13.36 -8.86
CA GLN A 50 5.74 14.44 -9.80
C GLN A 50 5.20 15.75 -9.22
N PRO A 51 6.06 16.70 -8.83
CA PRO A 51 5.62 18.00 -8.33
C PRO A 51 5.27 18.97 -9.47
N GLY A 52 4.74 20.14 -9.11
CA GLY A 52 4.51 21.22 -10.08
C GLY A 52 3.24 21.04 -10.91
N LEU A 53 2.29 20.25 -10.44
CA LEU A 53 1.02 20.02 -11.14
C LEU A 53 0.06 21.20 -10.94
N ALA A 54 -0.76 21.48 -11.96
CA ALA A 54 -1.82 22.47 -11.81
C ALA A 54 -2.82 22.00 -10.75
N GLY A 55 -3.17 22.90 -9.81
CA GLY A 55 -4.07 22.54 -8.71
C GLY A 55 -3.44 21.62 -7.67
N GLU A 56 -2.12 21.67 -7.54
CA GLU A 56 -1.39 20.78 -6.63
C GLU A 56 -1.76 21.05 -5.17
N GLN A 57 -2.17 19.99 -4.45
CA GLN A 57 -2.49 20.04 -3.02
C GLN A 57 -1.35 19.47 -2.17
N SER A 58 -0.63 18.51 -2.72
CA SER A 58 0.57 17.94 -2.14
C SER A 58 1.42 17.38 -3.29
N PRO A 59 2.70 17.08 -3.09
CA PRO A 59 3.52 16.59 -4.19
C PRO A 59 2.86 15.38 -4.90
N GLY A 60 2.66 15.52 -6.21
CA GLY A 60 2.04 14.50 -7.03
C GLY A 60 0.52 14.44 -7.02
N LEU A 61 -0.14 15.17 -6.12
CA LEU A 61 -1.60 15.16 -6.00
C LEU A 61 -2.18 16.47 -6.50
N SER A 62 -3.04 16.43 -7.50
CA SER A 62 -3.73 17.62 -8.01
C SER A 62 -5.23 17.46 -7.97
N VAL A 63 -5.92 18.57 -7.73
CA VAL A 63 -7.38 18.65 -7.76
C VAL A 63 -7.76 19.78 -8.71
N ARG A 64 -8.56 19.46 -9.72
CA ARG A 64 -8.99 20.44 -10.72
C ARG A 64 -10.50 20.51 -10.77
N PHE A 65 -11.04 21.74 -10.79
CA PHE A 65 -12.46 21.96 -10.96
C PHE A 65 -12.83 21.75 -12.45
N MET A 66 -13.80 20.89 -12.71
CA MET A 66 -14.19 20.51 -14.06
C MET A 66 -15.46 21.20 -14.54
N GLY A 67 -16.19 21.86 -13.66
CA GLY A 67 -17.39 22.60 -14.02
C GLY A 67 -18.61 22.15 -13.24
N ILE A 68 -19.74 22.83 -13.53
CA ILE A 68 -21.01 22.50 -12.91
C ILE A 68 -21.98 22.13 -14.04
N ASN A 69 -22.64 20.97 -13.88
CA ASN A 69 -23.58 20.50 -14.90
C ASN A 69 -24.97 21.13 -14.72
N ARG A 70 -25.92 20.71 -15.56
CA ARG A 70 -27.31 21.25 -15.53
C ARG A 70 -28.05 20.94 -14.24
N ASN A 71 -27.63 19.90 -13.52
CA ASN A 71 -28.23 19.49 -12.25
C ASN A 71 -27.58 20.17 -11.07
N ALA A 72 -26.75 21.20 -11.29
CA ALA A 72 -26.01 21.93 -10.26
C ALA A 72 -25.02 21.04 -9.49
N ILE A 73 -24.46 20.02 -10.15
CA ILE A 73 -23.46 19.16 -9.57
C ILE A 73 -22.08 19.65 -9.99
N ALA A 74 -21.23 19.98 -9.01
CA ALA A 74 -19.85 20.35 -9.25
C ALA A 74 -19.00 19.10 -9.39
N SER A 75 -18.12 19.10 -10.39
CA SER A 75 -17.23 17.98 -10.67
C SER A 75 -15.78 18.41 -10.49
N TYR A 76 -14.99 17.52 -9.87
CA TYR A 76 -13.57 17.74 -9.66
C TYR A 76 -12.80 16.55 -10.20
N LEU A 77 -11.65 16.85 -10.80
CA LEU A 77 -10.72 15.81 -11.24
C LEU A 77 -9.58 15.74 -10.23
N ILE A 78 -9.43 14.59 -9.60
CA ILE A 78 -8.35 14.33 -8.67
C ILE A 78 -7.34 13.42 -9.37
N SER A 79 -6.10 13.89 -9.45
CA SER A 79 -5.03 13.16 -10.13
C SER A 79 -3.86 12.95 -9.18
N LEU A 80 -3.29 11.76 -9.22
CA LEU A 80 -2.10 11.41 -8.44
C LEU A 80 -1.06 10.84 -9.38
N TYR A 81 0.10 11.47 -9.42
CA TYR A 81 1.24 11.02 -10.22
C TYR A 81 2.33 10.55 -9.29
N CYS A 82 2.46 9.25 -9.15
CA CYS A 82 3.44 8.65 -8.26
C CYS A 82 3.95 7.32 -8.83
N SER A 83 5.07 6.89 -8.30
CA SER A 83 5.65 5.60 -8.63
C SER A 83 6.50 5.13 -7.46
N LEU A 84 7.02 3.93 -7.57
CA LEU A 84 7.93 3.37 -6.58
C LEU A 84 9.24 3.04 -7.25
N ALA A 85 10.34 3.26 -6.53
CA ALA A 85 11.66 2.86 -6.97
C ALA A 85 12.31 1.98 -5.91
N VAL A 86 12.96 0.93 -6.37
CA VAL A 86 13.74 0.04 -5.51
C VAL A 86 15.20 0.39 -5.74
N LEU A 87 15.86 0.94 -4.71
CA LEU A 87 17.22 1.45 -4.86
C LEU A 87 18.25 0.33 -4.98
N VAL A 88 18.02 -0.78 -4.24
CA VAL A 88 18.86 -1.98 -4.36
C VAL A 88 17.97 -3.21 -4.37
N PRO A 89 18.35 -4.28 -5.08
CA PRO A 89 17.53 -5.50 -5.12
C PRO A 89 17.33 -6.16 -3.76
N ASP A 90 18.29 -6.01 -2.86
CA ASP A 90 18.21 -6.61 -1.52
C ASP A 90 17.14 -5.97 -0.62
N ALA A 91 16.53 -4.86 -1.07
CA ALA A 91 15.49 -4.19 -0.31
C ALA A 91 14.14 -4.92 -0.36
N ILE A 92 13.99 -5.88 -1.25
CA ILE A 92 12.74 -6.62 -1.42
C ILE A 92 13.01 -8.12 -1.33
N ALA A 93 12.19 -8.81 -0.56
CA ALA A 93 12.14 -10.26 -0.54
C ALA A 93 10.69 -10.70 -0.74
N VAL A 94 10.50 -11.80 -1.44
CA VAL A 94 9.17 -12.33 -1.75
C VAL A 94 9.10 -13.77 -1.30
N LEU A 95 8.09 -14.10 -0.50
CA LEU A 95 7.74 -15.47 -0.17
C LEU A 95 6.58 -15.87 -1.06
N GLU A 96 6.80 -16.80 -1.97
CA GLU A 96 5.80 -17.22 -2.94
C GLU A 96 5.05 -18.46 -2.46
N ASP A 97 3.92 -18.73 -3.11
CA ASP A 97 3.12 -19.94 -2.88
C ASP A 97 2.66 -20.07 -1.43
N VAL A 98 2.32 -18.93 -0.80
CA VAL A 98 1.77 -18.93 0.55
C VAL A 98 0.32 -19.37 0.47
N GLU A 99 -0.01 -20.45 1.13
CA GLU A 99 -1.35 -20.99 1.13
C GLU A 99 -2.27 -20.14 2.00
N ILE A 100 -3.44 -19.81 1.46
CA ILE A 100 -4.44 -19.04 2.20
C ILE A 100 -5.32 -20.02 2.94
N GLY A 101 -5.29 -19.95 4.27
CA GLY A 101 -6.15 -20.76 5.11
C GLY A 101 -7.54 -20.18 5.27
N LYS A 102 -8.50 -21.05 5.50
CA LYS A 102 -9.85 -20.65 5.88
C LYS A 102 -9.93 -20.70 7.41
N TYR A 103 -9.70 -19.58 8.04
CA TYR A 103 -9.56 -19.54 9.51
C TYR A 103 -10.76 -20.09 10.26
N HIS A 104 -11.95 -19.95 9.70
CA HIS A 104 -13.16 -20.48 10.31
C HIS A 104 -13.24 -22.00 10.27
N ASP A 105 -12.42 -22.64 9.44
CA ASP A 105 -12.37 -24.10 9.31
C ASP A 105 -11.39 -24.73 10.30
N TYR A 106 -10.60 -23.91 11.00
CA TYR A 106 -9.63 -24.43 11.95
C TYR A 106 -10.29 -24.84 13.25
N PRO A 107 -9.82 -25.95 13.85
CA PRO A 107 -10.33 -26.38 15.14
C PRO A 107 -10.07 -25.34 16.24
N ASP A 108 -10.93 -25.36 17.26
CA ASP A 108 -10.80 -24.43 18.40
C ASP A 108 -9.49 -24.60 19.17
N THR A 109 -8.80 -25.72 18.96
CA THR A 109 -7.50 -25.97 19.60
C THR A 109 -6.45 -24.93 19.21
N TYR A 110 -6.66 -24.17 18.17
CA TYR A 110 -5.75 -23.10 17.74
C TYR A 110 -6.01 -21.77 18.46
N LYS A 111 -7.03 -21.72 19.26
CA LYS A 111 -7.38 -20.51 20.00
C LYS A 111 -6.71 -20.46 21.37
#